data_7e6f1f31ad75d18b300ae222f54ead72
#
_entry.id   7e6f1f31ad75d18b300ae222f54ead72
#
_cell.length_a   1.000
_cell.length_b   1.000
_cell.length_c   1.000
_cell.angle_alpha   90.00
_cell.angle_beta   90.00
_cell.angle_gamma   90.00
#
_symmetry.space_group_name_H-M   'P 1'
#
loop_
_entity.id
_entity.type
_entity.pdbx_description
1 polymer ?
#
loop_
_entity_poly.entity_id
_entity_poly.type
_entity_poly.pdbx_seq_one_letter_code
_entity_poly.pdbx_strand_id
1 'polypeptide(L)'
;MKYNFEIKRGCIVYKDGARVVLLDTGCVRTISAEQDVQGEIFPKVNKFVDPTVDQILGMDSISQRVFIDYPKNELVFGENITVDSPIAKYDLIPLVGGLFAIYLKIGGEKRKMLLDTGAATSYLAKSIVIQWTYAGKIKDFFIGEEKEFETDIYSLPTECGTESPIDVNYGVPKDSIEAAMEQCNVDGIIGYEWLRHFKVLLDIPNRCLILGK
;
A
#
# COMPACT_ATOMS: atom_id res chain seq x y z
N MET A 1 -12.87 13.68 -9.06
CA MET A 1 -11.83 13.79 -10.09
C MET A 1 -11.45 12.38 -10.53
N LYS A 2 -11.16 12.17 -11.83
CA LYS A 2 -10.79 10.86 -12.37
C LYS A 2 -9.46 10.97 -13.12
N TYR A 3 -8.59 10.00 -12.89
CA TYR A 3 -7.25 9.90 -13.47
C TYR A 3 -7.01 8.49 -14.01
N ASN A 4 -6.16 8.36 -15.02
CA ASN A 4 -5.50 7.10 -15.36
C ASN A 4 -4.16 7.07 -14.65
N PHE A 5 -3.76 5.90 -14.16
CA PHE A 5 -2.48 5.72 -13.51
C PHE A 5 -1.63 4.66 -14.18
N GLU A 6 -0.36 4.65 -13.88
CA GLU A 6 0.58 3.60 -14.22
C GLU A 6 1.08 2.92 -12.94
N ILE A 7 1.33 1.63 -13.02
CA ILE A 7 2.03 0.92 -11.95
C ILE A 7 3.52 0.98 -12.25
N LYS A 8 4.25 1.66 -11.37
CA LYS A 8 5.70 1.76 -11.41
C LYS A 8 6.27 1.06 -10.18
N ARG A 9 6.87 -0.12 -10.40
CA ARG A 9 7.40 -0.95 -9.31
C ARG A 9 6.42 -1.19 -8.15
N GLY A 10 5.17 -1.48 -8.48
CA GLY A 10 4.10 -1.71 -7.51
C GLY A 10 3.44 -0.46 -6.95
N CYS A 11 3.97 0.73 -7.22
CA CYS A 11 3.38 2.00 -6.78
C CYS A 11 2.45 2.58 -7.84
N ILE A 12 1.42 3.30 -7.40
CA ILE A 12 0.48 4.02 -8.26
C ILE A 12 1.07 5.39 -8.58
N VAL A 13 1.32 5.65 -9.86
CA VAL A 13 1.80 6.94 -10.36
C VAL A 13 0.81 7.50 -11.37
N TYR A 14 0.37 8.75 -11.18
CA TYR A 14 -0.61 9.40 -12.05
C TYR A 14 -0.26 10.87 -12.30
N LYS A 15 -0.88 11.48 -13.31
CA LYS A 15 -0.70 12.91 -13.62
C LYS A 15 -1.89 13.72 -13.11
N ASP A 16 -1.59 14.77 -12.36
CA ASP A 16 -2.54 15.80 -11.93
C ASP A 16 -2.09 17.16 -12.46
N GLY A 17 -2.64 17.55 -13.60
CA GLY A 17 -2.17 18.72 -14.35
C GLY A 17 -0.73 18.53 -14.83
N ALA A 18 0.17 19.39 -14.37
CA ALA A 18 1.59 19.32 -14.69
C ALA A 18 2.38 18.41 -13.73
N ARG A 19 1.78 17.98 -12.61
CA ARG A 19 2.45 17.16 -11.58
C ARG A 19 2.37 15.69 -11.88
N VAL A 20 3.42 14.97 -11.52
CA VAL A 20 3.47 13.52 -11.51
C VAL A 20 3.44 13.05 -10.06
N VAL A 21 2.35 12.42 -9.68
CA VAL A 21 2.00 12.13 -8.29
C VAL A 21 2.09 10.63 -8.01
N LEU A 22 2.77 10.26 -6.93
CA LEU A 22 2.75 8.94 -6.34
C LEU A 22 1.70 8.91 -5.23
N LEU A 23 0.74 7.99 -5.31
CA LEU A 23 -0.26 7.76 -4.25
C LEU A 23 0.31 6.82 -3.20
N ASP A 24 0.43 7.30 -1.97
CA ASP A 24 1.06 6.55 -0.88
C ASP A 24 0.25 6.67 0.43
N THR A 25 -0.59 5.66 0.71
CA THR A 25 -1.39 5.61 1.96
C THR A 25 -0.57 5.16 3.18
N GLY A 26 0.67 4.73 2.99
CA GLY A 26 1.66 4.50 4.04
C GLY A 26 2.42 5.77 4.44
N CYS A 27 2.29 6.84 3.65
CA CYS A 27 2.91 8.13 3.93
C CYS A 27 1.96 9.03 4.74
N VAL A 28 2.45 9.56 5.88
CA VAL A 28 1.66 10.46 6.75
C VAL A 28 1.39 11.79 6.08
N ARG A 29 2.38 12.35 5.38
CA ARG A 29 2.34 13.71 4.82
C ARG A 29 2.49 13.71 3.32
N THR A 30 1.72 14.57 2.67
CA THR A 30 1.94 14.95 1.29
C THR A 30 3.21 15.80 1.19
N ILE A 31 4.11 15.43 0.29
CA ILE A 31 5.42 16.09 0.11
C ILE A 31 5.59 16.37 -1.38
N SER A 32 6.01 17.59 -1.73
CA SER A 32 6.45 17.91 -3.09
C SER A 32 7.99 17.97 -3.18
N ALA A 33 8.52 17.83 -4.39
CA ALA A 33 9.97 17.90 -4.61
C ALA A 33 10.58 19.24 -4.14
N GLU A 34 9.81 20.33 -4.24
CA GLU A 34 10.26 21.64 -3.76
C GLU A 34 10.34 21.72 -2.22
N GLN A 35 9.62 20.85 -1.50
CA GLN A 35 9.61 20.78 -0.04
C GLN A 35 10.68 19.83 0.51
N ASP A 36 11.27 18.98 -0.34
CA ASP A 36 12.39 18.09 0.03
C ASP A 36 13.73 18.85 0.04
N VAL A 37 13.83 19.85 0.93
CA VAL A 37 14.98 20.77 1.00
C VAL A 37 16.30 20.04 1.26
N GLN A 38 16.25 18.89 1.93
CA GLN A 38 17.45 18.09 2.23
C GLN A 38 17.80 17.12 1.10
N GLY A 39 16.87 16.93 0.14
CA GLY A 39 17.07 16.01 -0.98
C GLY A 39 17.17 14.54 -0.55
N GLU A 40 16.45 14.15 0.49
CA GLU A 40 16.53 12.79 1.06
C GLU A 40 15.49 11.83 0.45
N ILE A 41 14.36 12.36 -0.01
CA ILE A 41 13.19 11.58 -0.44
C ILE A 41 13.16 11.41 -1.95
N PHE A 42 13.06 12.53 -2.70
CA PHE A 42 12.84 12.48 -4.15
C PHE A 42 13.99 11.87 -4.96
N PRO A 43 15.27 12.01 -4.59
CA PRO A 43 16.33 11.28 -5.28
C PRO A 43 16.16 9.74 -5.21
N LYS A 44 15.59 9.24 -4.10
CA LYS A 44 15.31 7.80 -3.93
C LYS A 44 14.06 7.40 -4.71
N VAL A 45 12.96 8.16 -4.60
CA VAL A 45 11.72 7.93 -5.36
C VAL A 45 12.01 7.95 -6.86
N ASN A 46 12.73 8.95 -7.33
CA ASN A 46 13.07 9.10 -8.75
C ASN A 46 14.00 8.00 -9.26
N LYS A 47 14.87 7.49 -8.40
CA LYS A 47 15.77 6.37 -8.74
C LYS A 47 15.04 5.04 -8.75
N PHE A 48 14.15 4.80 -7.77
CA PHE A 48 13.60 3.47 -7.50
C PHE A 48 12.17 3.29 -7.98
N VAL A 49 11.40 4.36 -8.20
CA VAL A 49 10.01 4.27 -8.67
C VAL A 49 9.90 4.82 -10.09
N ASP A 50 9.97 6.12 -10.25
CA ASP A 50 9.85 6.79 -11.54
C ASP A 50 10.59 8.14 -11.49
N PRO A 51 11.48 8.43 -12.47
CA PRO A 51 12.31 9.64 -12.47
C PRO A 51 11.51 10.95 -12.61
N THR A 52 10.23 10.87 -12.93
CA THR A 52 9.37 12.04 -13.16
C THR A 52 8.47 12.38 -11.98
N VAL A 53 8.42 11.57 -10.92
CA VAL A 53 7.63 11.85 -9.73
C VAL A 53 8.14 13.11 -9.04
N ASP A 54 7.23 14.06 -8.84
CA ASP A 54 7.50 15.34 -8.17
C ASP A 54 6.62 15.60 -6.94
N GLN A 55 5.66 14.70 -6.67
CA GLN A 55 4.81 14.73 -5.48
C GLN A 55 4.49 13.33 -4.96
N ILE A 56 4.53 13.17 -3.64
CA ILE A 56 3.94 12.03 -2.93
C ILE A 56 2.65 12.52 -2.28
N LEU A 57 1.51 11.90 -2.60
CA LEU A 57 0.23 12.19 -1.96
C LEU A 57 0.05 11.28 -0.76
N GLY A 58 0.19 11.85 0.44
CA GLY A 58 0.03 11.17 1.72
C GLY A 58 -1.35 11.33 2.34
N MET A 59 -1.54 10.67 3.49
CA MET A 59 -2.85 10.58 4.15
C MET A 59 -3.38 11.90 4.70
N ASP A 60 -2.52 12.89 4.99
CA ASP A 60 -2.94 14.23 5.44
C ASP A 60 -3.79 14.99 4.40
N SER A 61 -3.64 14.65 3.13
CA SER A 61 -4.38 15.27 2.03
C SER A 61 -5.53 14.42 1.49
N ILE A 62 -5.74 13.21 2.05
CA ILE A 62 -6.79 12.29 1.64
C ILE A 62 -7.91 12.29 2.68
N SER A 63 -8.94 13.12 2.47
CA SER A 63 -10.11 13.22 3.37
C SER A 63 -11.40 12.67 2.78
N GLN A 64 -11.40 12.30 1.51
CA GLN A 64 -12.56 11.85 0.73
C GLN A 64 -12.45 10.37 0.38
N ARG A 65 -13.42 9.85 -0.38
CA ARG A 65 -13.32 8.51 -0.96
C ARG A 65 -12.29 8.46 -2.06
N VAL A 66 -11.51 7.39 -2.07
CA VAL A 66 -10.53 7.08 -3.13
C VAL A 66 -10.87 5.71 -3.70
N PHE A 67 -11.21 5.67 -4.98
CA PHE A 67 -11.45 4.43 -5.69
C PHE A 67 -10.30 4.13 -6.65
N ILE A 68 -9.78 2.92 -6.55
CA ILE A 68 -8.67 2.40 -7.34
C ILE A 68 -9.15 1.16 -8.08
N ASP A 69 -9.31 1.26 -9.40
CA ASP A 69 -9.56 0.11 -10.27
C ASP A 69 -8.22 -0.37 -10.84
N TYR A 70 -7.57 -1.30 -10.14
CA TYR A 70 -6.29 -1.85 -10.58
C TYR A 70 -6.38 -2.54 -11.95
N PRO A 71 -7.42 -3.36 -12.24
CA PRO A 71 -7.60 -3.95 -13.56
C PRO A 71 -7.68 -2.96 -14.73
N LYS A 72 -8.22 -1.77 -14.48
CA LYS A 72 -8.38 -0.72 -15.51
C LYS A 72 -7.36 0.40 -15.42
N ASN A 73 -6.54 0.42 -14.39
CA ASN A 73 -5.62 1.53 -14.08
C ASN A 73 -6.36 2.87 -13.95
N GLU A 74 -7.50 2.87 -13.27
CA GLU A 74 -8.32 4.06 -13.03
C GLU A 74 -8.31 4.44 -11.55
N LEU A 75 -8.09 5.73 -11.27
CA LEU A 75 -8.10 6.33 -9.95
C LEU A 75 -9.15 7.43 -9.88
N VAL A 76 -10.04 7.38 -8.91
CA VAL A 76 -11.12 8.37 -8.76
C VAL A 76 -11.16 8.89 -7.33
N PHE A 77 -11.17 10.22 -7.19
CA PHE A 77 -11.40 10.90 -5.92
C PHE A 77 -12.76 11.59 -5.93
N GLY A 78 -13.55 11.45 -4.86
CA GLY A 78 -14.84 12.11 -4.75
C GLY A 78 -15.71 11.59 -3.60
N GLU A 79 -16.89 12.19 -3.42
CA GLU A 79 -17.80 11.87 -2.32
C GLU A 79 -18.77 10.72 -2.66
N ASN A 80 -19.27 10.68 -3.90
CA ASN A 80 -20.33 9.78 -4.33
C ASN A 80 -19.81 8.60 -5.17
N ILE A 81 -18.77 7.94 -4.67
CA ILE A 81 -18.17 6.79 -5.33
C ILE A 81 -18.64 5.51 -4.63
N THR A 82 -19.01 4.51 -5.39
CA THR A 82 -19.43 3.20 -4.92
C THR A 82 -18.70 2.11 -5.68
N VAL A 83 -18.61 0.93 -5.08
CA VAL A 83 -18.11 -0.28 -5.73
C VAL A 83 -19.31 -1.11 -6.17
N ASP A 84 -19.39 -1.40 -7.46
CA ASP A 84 -20.37 -2.34 -7.98
C ASP A 84 -20.00 -3.75 -7.52
N SER A 85 -20.98 -4.49 -6.98
CA SER A 85 -20.81 -5.88 -6.53
C SER A 85 -19.64 -6.05 -5.52
N PRO A 86 -19.74 -5.43 -4.32
CA PRO A 86 -18.71 -5.56 -3.30
C PRO A 86 -18.59 -7.02 -2.83
N ILE A 87 -17.35 -7.49 -2.68
CA ILE A 87 -17.04 -8.85 -2.22
C ILE A 87 -16.59 -8.88 -0.76
N ALA A 88 -16.03 -7.77 -0.26
CA ALA A 88 -15.63 -7.63 1.14
C ALA A 88 -15.70 -6.19 1.60
N LYS A 89 -15.85 -6.03 2.92
CA LYS A 89 -15.76 -4.75 3.61
C LYS A 89 -14.96 -4.93 4.90
N TYR A 90 -13.97 -4.06 5.11
CA TYR A 90 -13.12 -4.03 6.30
C TYR A 90 -13.22 -2.67 6.98
N ASP A 91 -13.18 -2.65 8.30
CA ASP A 91 -13.07 -1.39 9.06
C ASP A 91 -11.65 -0.84 8.94
N LEU A 92 -11.51 0.44 8.64
CA LEU A 92 -10.25 1.16 8.70
C LEU A 92 -9.98 1.57 10.15
N ILE A 93 -8.94 1.00 10.73
CA ILE A 93 -8.50 1.24 12.09
C ILE A 93 -7.51 2.40 12.07
N PRO A 94 -7.81 3.54 12.70
CA PRO A 94 -6.89 4.66 12.74
C PRO A 94 -5.59 4.30 13.47
N LEU A 95 -4.47 4.72 12.89
CA LEU A 95 -3.14 4.63 13.46
C LEU A 95 -2.56 6.02 13.73
N VAL A 96 -1.41 6.08 14.35
CA VAL A 96 -0.65 7.33 14.55
C VAL A 96 -0.36 7.98 13.20
N GLY A 97 -0.45 9.30 13.14
CA GLY A 97 -0.18 10.08 11.91
C GLY A 97 -1.30 10.05 10.87
N GLY A 98 -2.49 9.53 11.21
CA GLY A 98 -3.62 9.46 10.26
C GLY A 98 -3.55 8.29 9.27
N LEU A 99 -2.60 7.38 9.45
CA LEU A 99 -2.54 6.12 8.71
C LEU A 99 -3.67 5.19 9.11
N PHE A 100 -3.90 4.15 8.32
CA PHE A 100 -4.94 3.16 8.60
C PHE A 100 -4.40 1.73 8.54
N ALA A 101 -4.94 0.89 9.42
CA ALA A 101 -4.79 -0.56 9.34
C ALA A 101 -6.15 -1.22 9.07
N ILE A 102 -6.07 -2.46 8.61
CA ILE A 102 -7.22 -3.37 8.52
C ILE A 102 -6.88 -4.68 9.22
N TYR A 103 -7.90 -5.42 9.65
CA TYR A 103 -7.70 -6.81 10.04
C TYR A 103 -7.95 -7.72 8.85
N LEU A 104 -6.98 -8.56 8.53
CA LEU A 104 -7.08 -9.63 7.53
C LEU A 104 -6.83 -10.99 8.19
N LYS A 105 -7.47 -12.02 7.67
CA LYS A 105 -7.14 -13.39 8.02
C LYS A 105 -6.05 -13.88 7.07
N ILE A 106 -4.85 -14.07 7.59
CA ILE A 106 -3.65 -14.49 6.85
C ILE A 106 -3.12 -15.76 7.47
N GLY A 107 -2.95 -16.82 6.67
CA GLY A 107 -2.54 -18.12 7.20
C GLY A 107 -3.53 -18.71 8.21
N GLY A 108 -4.80 -18.32 8.13
CA GLY A 108 -5.84 -18.76 9.06
C GLY A 108 -5.99 -17.93 10.33
N GLU A 109 -5.09 -16.98 10.60
CA GLU A 109 -5.09 -16.13 11.79
C GLU A 109 -5.39 -14.66 11.46
N LYS A 110 -6.08 -13.98 12.38
CA LYS A 110 -6.41 -12.55 12.26
C LYS A 110 -5.15 -11.71 12.52
N ARG A 111 -4.75 -10.92 11.54
CA ARG A 111 -3.57 -10.04 11.58
C ARG A 111 -3.98 -8.59 11.35
N LYS A 112 -3.35 -7.68 12.06
CA LYS A 112 -3.53 -6.23 11.90
C LYS A 112 -2.49 -5.72 10.91
N MET A 113 -2.93 -5.28 9.73
CA MET A 113 -2.09 -4.90 8.61
C MET A 113 -2.18 -3.41 8.33
N LEU A 114 -1.05 -2.70 8.27
CA LEU A 114 -0.98 -1.34 7.74
C LEU A 114 -1.37 -1.37 6.26
N LEU A 115 -2.28 -0.51 5.85
CA LEU A 115 -2.70 -0.37 4.45
C LEU A 115 -1.79 0.65 3.75
N ASP A 116 -1.02 0.18 2.78
CA ASP A 116 0.03 0.97 2.14
C ASP A 116 0.05 0.78 0.61
N THR A 117 -0.48 1.77 -0.13
CA THR A 117 -0.45 1.76 -1.61
C THR A 117 0.93 2.10 -2.19
N GLY A 118 1.85 2.63 -1.37
CA GLY A 118 3.24 2.87 -1.73
C GLY A 118 4.14 1.65 -1.56
N ALA A 119 3.66 0.60 -0.88
CA ALA A 119 4.41 -0.64 -0.70
C ALA A 119 4.23 -1.58 -1.91
N ALA A 120 5.31 -1.81 -2.66
CA ALA A 120 5.33 -2.79 -3.75
C ALA A 120 5.14 -4.21 -3.23
N THR A 121 5.80 -4.52 -2.13
CA THR A 121 5.76 -5.81 -1.45
C THR A 121 4.91 -5.71 -0.17
N SER A 122 4.10 -6.73 0.09
CA SER A 122 3.49 -6.90 1.41
C SER A 122 4.49 -7.52 2.37
N TYR A 123 4.46 -7.15 3.65
CA TYR A 123 5.38 -7.63 4.68
C TYR A 123 4.64 -8.21 5.86
N LEU A 124 5.19 -9.24 6.48
CA LEU A 124 4.75 -9.79 7.77
C LEU A 124 5.93 -9.96 8.69
N ALA A 125 5.71 -9.82 10.00
CA ALA A 125 6.73 -10.05 11.00
C ALA A 125 7.44 -11.41 10.76
N LYS A 126 8.77 -11.41 10.88
CA LYS A 126 9.62 -12.57 10.54
C LYS A 126 9.16 -13.86 11.22
N SER A 127 8.78 -13.78 12.50
CA SER A 127 8.29 -14.94 13.27
C SER A 127 7.03 -15.59 12.70
N ILE A 128 6.24 -14.82 11.92
CA ILE A 128 5.01 -15.29 11.28
C ILE A 128 5.32 -15.89 9.92
N VAL A 129 6.07 -15.16 9.11
CA VAL A 129 6.20 -15.46 7.68
C VAL A 129 7.08 -16.69 7.41
N ILE A 130 8.14 -16.90 8.18
CA ILE A 130 9.10 -18.01 7.96
C ILE A 130 8.55 -19.41 8.18
N GLN A 131 7.34 -19.54 8.71
CA GLN A 131 6.66 -20.81 8.93
C GLN A 131 5.96 -21.34 7.67
N TRP A 132 5.91 -20.54 6.62
CA TRP A 132 5.16 -20.80 5.40
C TRP A 132 6.05 -21.20 4.22
N THR A 133 5.44 -21.42 3.07
CA THR A 133 6.15 -21.88 1.88
C THR A 133 7.05 -20.78 1.34
N TYR A 134 8.36 -21.05 1.31
CA TYR A 134 9.33 -20.15 0.70
C TYR A 134 9.07 -20.01 -0.80
N ALA A 135 8.94 -18.79 -1.29
CA ALA A 135 8.59 -18.46 -2.68
C ALA A 135 9.73 -17.80 -3.45
N GLY A 136 10.89 -17.58 -2.81
CA GLY A 136 12.06 -17.01 -3.47
C GLY A 136 12.57 -15.73 -2.82
N LYS A 137 13.27 -14.92 -3.61
CA LYS A 137 13.79 -13.60 -3.22
C LYS A 137 13.34 -12.53 -4.18
N ILE A 138 13.14 -11.33 -3.65
CA ILE A 138 12.90 -10.14 -4.46
C ILE A 138 13.83 -9.00 -4.05
N LYS A 139 14.02 -8.05 -4.96
CA LYS A 139 14.60 -6.76 -4.65
C LYS A 139 13.48 -5.77 -4.39
N ASP A 140 13.58 -5.07 -3.28
CA ASP A 140 12.65 -4.03 -2.90
C ASP A 140 13.40 -2.79 -2.42
N PHE A 141 12.69 -1.69 -2.21
CA PHE A 141 13.23 -0.46 -1.69
C PHE A 141 12.31 0.09 -0.58
N PHE A 142 12.89 0.85 0.30
CA PHE A 142 12.18 1.62 1.32
C PHE A 142 12.80 3.00 1.41
N ILE A 143 11.99 4.04 1.49
CA ILE A 143 12.48 5.44 1.51
C ILE A 143 13.45 5.70 2.67
N GLY A 144 13.27 5.00 3.80
CA GLY A 144 14.20 5.01 4.94
C GLY A 144 15.57 4.37 4.68
N GLU A 145 15.76 3.70 3.55
CA GLU A 145 17.00 3.04 3.17
C GLU A 145 17.71 3.81 2.05
N GLU A 146 19.04 3.73 1.99
CA GLU A 146 19.81 4.37 0.92
C GLU A 146 19.85 3.56 -0.37
N LYS A 147 19.64 2.25 -0.28
CA LYS A 147 19.77 1.30 -1.39
C LYS A 147 18.61 0.30 -1.39
N GLU A 148 18.38 -0.26 -2.56
CA GLU A 148 17.57 -1.47 -2.66
C GLU A 148 18.19 -2.59 -1.81
N PHE A 149 17.32 -3.43 -1.29
CA PHE A 149 17.71 -4.62 -0.52
C PHE A 149 17.02 -5.87 -1.08
N GLU A 150 17.61 -7.03 -0.83
CA GLU A 150 16.96 -8.31 -1.09
C GLU A 150 16.18 -8.74 0.14
N THR A 151 14.99 -9.30 -0.07
CA THR A 151 14.22 -9.95 0.98
C THR A 151 13.74 -11.32 0.53
N ASP A 152 13.72 -12.27 1.46
CA ASP A 152 13.08 -13.56 1.26
C ASP A 152 11.55 -13.38 1.25
N ILE A 153 10.87 -14.05 0.33
CA ILE A 153 9.41 -14.03 0.23
C ILE A 153 8.83 -15.41 0.50
N TYR A 154 7.65 -15.40 1.13
CA TYR A 154 6.88 -16.59 1.49
C TYR A 154 5.45 -16.42 1.04
N SER A 155 4.84 -17.49 0.54
CA SER A 155 3.47 -17.49 0.05
C SER A 155 2.50 -17.94 1.13
N LEU A 156 1.50 -17.11 1.42
CA LEU A 156 0.50 -17.36 2.46
C LEU A 156 -0.92 -17.17 1.91
N PRO A 157 -1.86 -18.07 2.28
CA PRO A 157 -3.27 -17.88 1.97
C PRO A 157 -3.82 -16.66 2.73
N THR A 158 -4.35 -15.70 1.98
CA THR A 158 -4.86 -14.43 2.50
C THR A 158 -6.31 -14.26 2.13
N GLU A 159 -7.14 -13.90 3.10
CA GLU A 159 -8.57 -13.61 2.90
C GLU A 159 -8.78 -12.48 1.91
N CYS A 160 -9.81 -12.60 1.08
CA CYS A 160 -10.16 -11.60 0.08
C CYS A 160 -11.68 -11.41 -0.08
N GLY A 161 -12.46 -11.84 0.91
CA GLY A 161 -13.93 -11.74 0.89
C GLY A 161 -14.63 -12.73 -0.05
N THR A 162 -13.90 -13.68 -0.60
CA THR A 162 -14.43 -14.82 -1.36
C THR A 162 -14.37 -16.09 -0.52
N GLU A 163 -15.06 -17.17 -0.96
CA GLU A 163 -15.04 -18.46 -0.25
C GLU A 163 -13.63 -19.05 -0.10
N SER A 164 -12.77 -18.79 -1.08
CA SER A 164 -11.37 -19.26 -1.06
C SER A 164 -10.42 -18.09 -0.90
N PRO A 165 -9.40 -18.21 -0.04
CA PRO A 165 -8.33 -17.23 0.06
C PRO A 165 -7.50 -17.20 -1.24
N ILE A 166 -6.75 -16.15 -1.45
CA ILE A 166 -5.72 -16.06 -2.49
C ILE A 166 -4.34 -16.20 -1.86
N ASP A 167 -3.41 -16.80 -2.58
CA ASP A 167 -2.02 -16.84 -2.15
C ASP A 167 -1.35 -15.49 -2.44
N VAL A 168 -0.82 -14.88 -1.39
CA VAL A 168 -0.09 -13.59 -1.44
C VAL A 168 1.33 -13.80 -0.97
N ASN A 169 2.27 -13.19 -1.67
CA ASN A 169 3.68 -13.22 -1.28
C ASN A 169 3.97 -12.11 -0.26
N TYR A 170 4.55 -12.50 0.87
CA TYR A 170 4.98 -11.60 1.92
C TYR A 170 6.49 -11.64 2.08
N GLY A 171 7.11 -10.47 2.12
CA GLY A 171 8.53 -10.30 2.41
C GLY A 171 8.81 -10.42 3.91
N VAL A 172 10.04 -10.82 4.23
CA VAL A 172 10.61 -10.65 5.58
C VAL A 172 10.99 -9.18 5.72
N PRO A 173 10.43 -8.45 6.70
CA PRO A 173 10.76 -7.03 6.85
C PRO A 173 12.24 -6.86 7.22
N LYS A 174 12.86 -5.83 6.67
CA LYS A 174 14.16 -5.33 7.12
C LYS A 174 13.99 -4.55 8.43
N ASP A 175 15.05 -4.37 9.21
CA ASP A 175 15.01 -3.72 10.53
C ASP A 175 14.28 -2.36 10.50
N SER A 176 14.49 -1.56 9.44
CA SER A 176 13.83 -0.26 9.25
C SER A 176 12.32 -0.37 9.02
N ILE A 177 11.89 -1.40 8.29
CA ILE A 177 10.47 -1.69 8.03
C ILE A 177 9.85 -2.28 9.30
N GLU A 178 10.56 -3.18 9.99
CA GLU A 178 10.10 -3.77 11.25
C GLU A 178 9.90 -2.69 12.32
N ALA A 179 10.83 -1.74 12.44
CA ALA A 179 10.68 -0.59 13.33
C ALA A 179 9.46 0.29 12.99
N ALA A 180 9.16 0.50 11.70
CA ALA A 180 7.97 1.23 11.28
C ALA A 180 6.68 0.45 11.63
N MET A 181 6.68 -0.88 11.45
CA MET A 181 5.56 -1.75 11.85
C MET A 181 5.34 -1.71 13.37
N GLU A 182 6.40 -1.76 14.17
CA GLU A 182 6.33 -1.65 15.63
C GLU A 182 5.75 -0.30 16.08
N GLN A 183 6.20 0.82 15.49
CA GLN A 183 5.68 2.16 15.78
C GLN A 183 4.18 2.26 15.50
N CYS A 184 3.69 1.59 14.46
CA CYS A 184 2.29 1.53 14.10
C CYS A 184 1.52 0.46 14.90
N ASN A 185 2.18 -0.38 15.66
CA ASN A 185 1.61 -1.52 16.36
C ASN A 185 0.78 -2.41 15.42
N VAL A 186 1.42 -2.88 14.35
CA VAL A 186 0.84 -3.76 13.32
C VAL A 186 1.67 -5.03 13.15
N ASP A 187 1.03 -6.11 12.68
CA ASP A 187 1.68 -7.40 12.40
C ASP A 187 2.40 -7.39 11.05
N GLY A 188 2.04 -6.46 10.17
CA GLY A 188 2.60 -6.37 8.82
C GLY A 188 2.08 -5.18 8.03
N ILE A 189 2.48 -5.13 6.76
CA ILE A 189 2.08 -4.15 5.75
C ILE A 189 1.38 -4.89 4.61
N ILE A 190 0.23 -4.40 4.19
CA ILE A 190 -0.48 -4.91 3.02
C ILE A 190 -0.40 -3.88 1.89
N GLY A 191 0.21 -4.27 0.78
CA GLY A 191 0.50 -3.40 -0.35
C GLY A 191 0.00 -3.94 -1.68
N TYR A 192 0.68 -3.54 -2.76
CA TYR A 192 0.31 -3.84 -4.14
C TYR A 192 0.06 -5.32 -4.41
N GLU A 193 0.88 -6.22 -3.86
CA GLU A 193 0.75 -7.67 -4.09
C GLU A 193 -0.64 -8.24 -3.76
N TRP A 194 -1.34 -7.66 -2.78
CA TRP A 194 -2.71 -8.04 -2.47
C TRP A 194 -3.73 -7.12 -3.15
N LEU A 195 -3.51 -5.79 -3.11
CA LEU A 195 -4.47 -4.81 -3.61
C LEU A 195 -4.77 -4.96 -5.11
N ARG A 196 -3.77 -5.35 -5.91
CA ARG A 196 -3.87 -5.48 -7.38
C ARG A 196 -4.94 -6.48 -7.87
N HIS A 197 -5.42 -7.35 -6.99
CA HIS A 197 -6.45 -8.33 -7.31
C HIS A 197 -7.87 -7.76 -7.30
N PHE A 198 -8.04 -6.49 -6.89
CA PHE A 198 -9.35 -5.92 -6.58
C PHE A 198 -9.55 -4.54 -7.21
N LYS A 199 -10.84 -4.16 -7.30
CA LYS A 199 -11.24 -2.77 -7.24
C LYS A 199 -11.31 -2.39 -5.76
N VAL A 200 -10.66 -1.31 -5.39
CA VAL A 200 -10.47 -0.91 -4.00
C VAL A 200 -11.14 0.45 -3.76
N LEU A 201 -12.06 0.53 -2.81
CA LEU A 201 -12.61 1.80 -2.35
C LEU A 201 -12.17 2.06 -0.92
N LEU A 202 -11.35 3.09 -0.75
CA LEU A 202 -11.03 3.69 0.54
C LEU A 202 -12.10 4.73 0.86
N ASP A 203 -13.04 4.40 1.73
CA ASP A 203 -14.06 5.32 2.21
C ASP A 203 -13.59 5.94 3.53
N ILE A 204 -12.76 6.96 3.43
CA ILE A 204 -12.13 7.61 4.59
C ILE A 204 -13.21 8.21 5.53
N PRO A 205 -14.25 8.95 5.03
CA PRO A 205 -15.30 9.48 5.89
C PRO A 205 -16.02 8.42 6.72
N ASN A 206 -16.28 7.25 6.14
CA ASN A 206 -16.97 6.14 6.81
C ASN A 206 -16.02 5.12 7.43
N ARG A 207 -14.71 5.35 7.35
CA ARG A 207 -13.66 4.48 7.88
C ARG A 207 -13.81 3.03 7.45
N CYS A 208 -13.96 2.80 6.16
CA CYS A 208 -13.99 1.44 5.65
C CYS A 208 -13.24 1.30 4.31
N LEU A 209 -12.71 0.10 4.12
CA LEU A 209 -12.17 -0.40 2.86
C LEU A 209 -13.20 -1.34 2.26
N ILE A 210 -13.58 -1.12 1.01
CA ILE A 210 -14.51 -1.99 0.29
C ILE A 210 -13.77 -2.56 -0.93
N LEU A 211 -13.84 -3.87 -1.09
CA LEU A 211 -13.27 -4.57 -2.24
C LEU A 211 -14.37 -4.96 -3.22
N GLY A 212 -14.06 -4.89 -4.51
CA GLY A 212 -14.86 -5.38 -5.62
C GLY A 212 -14.03 -6.22 -6.60
N LYS A 213 -14.72 -6.93 -7.48
CA LYS A 213 -14.10 -7.66 -8.61
C LYS A 213 -13.92 -6.76 -9.83
#